data_dfd8215dec1c42a6f882feafb76b7539
#
_entry.id   dfd8215dec1c42a6f882feafb76b7539
#
_cell.length_a   1.000
_cell.length_b   1.000
_cell.length_c   1.000
_cell.angle_alpha   90.00
_cell.angle_beta   90.00
_cell.angle_gamma   90.00
#
_symmetry.space_group_name_H-M   'P 1'
#
loop_
_entity.id
_entity.type
_entity.pdbx_description
1 polymer ?
#
loop_
_entity_poly.entity_id
_entity_poly.type
_entity_poly.pdbx_seq_one_letter_code
_entity_poly.pdbx_strand_id
1 'polypeptide(L)'
;MKILLVNKYHYVKGGSETYYFGLADLLTKLGHEVIYFAMADENNFPCEQEKFFVSNVDFNGKISKIQKVKAGFRVLYSFEAQKNIATLIEQEKPDVVHINLVHRHITLSIIRTIKKYNIPIVYTVHDLNCVCPNHEMLVNGKVCELCLKGN
;
A
#
# COMPACT_ATOMS: atom_id res chain seq x y z
N MET A 1 5.34 13.32 16.84
CA MET A 1 4.99 11.92 16.58
C MET A 1 5.75 11.45 15.34
N LYS A 2 6.13 10.18 15.29
CA LYS A 2 6.70 9.55 14.10
C LYS A 2 5.57 8.82 13.34
N ILE A 3 5.32 9.19 12.09
CA ILE A 3 4.19 8.71 11.29
C ILE A 3 4.72 7.92 10.11
N LEU A 4 4.35 6.63 10.02
CA LEU A 4 4.68 5.79 8.87
C LEU A 4 3.58 5.92 7.82
N LEU A 5 3.92 6.56 6.70
CA LEU A 5 3.04 6.63 5.53
C LEU A 5 3.30 5.42 4.61
N VAL A 6 2.26 4.66 4.32
CA VAL A 6 2.31 3.50 3.44
C VAL A 6 1.56 3.80 2.15
N ASN A 7 2.23 3.72 1.02
CA ASN A 7 1.61 3.84 -0.31
C ASN A 7 2.29 2.90 -1.30
N LYS A 8 1.60 2.53 -2.37
CA LYS A 8 2.19 1.66 -3.40
C LYS A 8 3.36 2.32 -4.12
N TYR A 9 3.17 3.54 -4.59
CA TYR A 9 4.18 4.30 -5.32
C TYR A 9 4.78 5.40 -4.45
N HIS A 10 6.10 5.59 -4.53
CA HIS A 10 6.79 6.68 -3.84
C HIS A 10 7.26 7.76 -4.84
N TYR A 11 6.41 8.02 -5.83
CA TYR A 11 6.53 9.11 -6.81
C TYR A 11 5.13 9.55 -7.25
N VAL A 12 5.00 10.75 -7.81
CA VAL A 12 3.69 11.27 -8.23
C VAL A 12 3.25 10.58 -9.53
N LYS A 13 2.32 9.64 -9.42
CA LYS A 13 1.72 8.92 -10.53
C LYS A 13 0.29 9.39 -10.83
N GLY A 14 -0.45 9.80 -9.82
CA GLY A 14 -1.84 10.22 -9.92
C GLY A 14 -2.34 10.95 -8.68
N GLY A 15 -3.66 11.02 -8.52
CA GLY A 15 -4.29 11.76 -7.44
C GLY A 15 -3.99 11.23 -6.03
N SER A 16 -3.91 9.90 -5.88
CA SER A 16 -3.57 9.26 -4.59
C SER A 16 -2.17 9.63 -4.13
N GLU A 17 -1.20 9.73 -5.03
CA GLU A 17 0.16 10.12 -4.71
C GLU A 17 0.27 11.62 -4.45
N THR A 18 -0.49 12.45 -5.16
CA THR A 18 -0.59 13.89 -4.86
C THR A 18 -1.10 14.11 -3.44
N TYR A 19 -2.15 13.38 -3.03
CA TYR A 19 -2.64 13.40 -1.66
C TYR A 19 -1.58 12.92 -0.66
N TYR A 20 -0.93 11.79 -0.94
CA TYR A 20 0.07 11.15 -0.08
C TYR A 20 1.25 12.09 0.21
N PHE A 21 1.83 12.74 -0.80
CA PHE A 21 2.92 13.70 -0.60
C PHE A 21 2.44 15.02 0.00
N GLY A 22 1.24 15.49 -0.37
CA GLY A 22 0.64 16.66 0.27
C GLY A 22 0.39 16.48 1.76
N LEU A 23 -0.05 15.27 2.15
CA LEU A 23 -0.20 14.90 3.56
C LEU A 23 1.16 14.83 4.27
N ALA A 24 2.18 14.23 3.64
CA ALA A 24 3.53 14.16 4.18
C ALA A 24 4.11 15.56 4.47
N ASP A 25 3.97 16.47 3.52
CA ASP A 25 4.41 17.87 3.65
C ASP A 25 3.68 18.58 4.80
N LEU A 26 2.35 18.43 4.87
CA LEU A 26 1.54 19.01 5.94
C LEU A 26 1.95 18.49 7.32
N LEU A 27 2.11 17.17 7.47
CA LEU A 27 2.51 16.56 8.74
C LEU A 27 3.90 17.02 9.17
N THR A 28 4.83 17.13 8.23
CA THR A 28 6.19 17.66 8.49
C THR A 28 6.15 19.11 8.94
N LYS A 29 5.34 19.96 8.29
CA LYS A 29 5.13 21.38 8.70
C LYS A 29 4.50 21.49 10.09
N LEU A 30 3.72 20.53 10.51
CA LEU A 30 3.14 20.43 11.86
C LEU A 30 4.13 19.89 12.90
N GLY A 31 5.38 19.62 12.52
CA GLY A 31 6.44 19.16 13.43
C GLY A 31 6.42 17.65 13.69
N HIS A 32 5.80 16.86 12.82
CA HIS A 32 5.86 15.40 12.88
C HIS A 32 7.01 14.87 12.05
N GLU A 33 7.60 13.75 12.47
CA GLU A 33 8.55 12.98 11.68
C GLU A 33 7.78 12.04 10.77
N VAL A 34 8.03 12.10 9.46
CA VAL A 34 7.37 11.26 8.46
C VAL A 34 8.36 10.28 7.88
N ILE A 35 8.03 9.00 7.91
CA ILE A 35 8.79 7.91 7.30
C ILE A 35 7.91 7.16 6.31
N TYR A 36 8.52 6.43 5.38
CA TYR A 36 7.83 5.91 4.22
C TYR A 36 7.98 4.40 4.05
N PHE A 37 6.92 3.75 3.54
CA PHE A 37 6.97 2.37 3.08
C PHE A 37 6.22 2.23 1.76
N ALA A 38 6.91 1.76 0.74
CA ALA A 38 6.37 1.69 -0.62
C ALA A 38 6.87 0.46 -1.40
N MET A 39 6.57 0.41 -2.68
CA MET A 39 7.15 -0.50 -3.64
C MET A 39 8.42 0.12 -4.24
N ALA A 40 9.46 -0.69 -4.45
CA ALA A 40 10.67 -0.27 -5.16
C ALA A 40 10.35 0.01 -6.63
N ASP A 41 10.71 1.18 -7.10
CA ASP A 41 10.50 1.63 -8.48
C ASP A 41 11.61 2.63 -8.85
N GLU A 42 12.05 2.63 -10.11
CA GLU A 42 13.11 3.52 -10.61
C GLU A 42 12.75 5.01 -10.54
N ASN A 43 11.45 5.31 -10.49
CA ASN A 43 10.93 6.67 -10.42
C ASN A 43 10.74 7.17 -8.98
N ASN A 44 11.01 6.33 -7.96
CA ASN A 44 10.80 6.72 -6.57
C ASN A 44 11.67 7.92 -6.19
N PHE A 45 11.08 8.83 -5.40
CA PHE A 45 11.85 9.87 -4.74
C PHE A 45 12.79 9.24 -3.71
N PRO A 46 14.03 9.74 -3.55
CA PRO A 46 14.96 9.21 -2.58
C PRO A 46 14.44 9.35 -1.14
N CYS A 47 14.57 8.30 -0.34
CA CYS A 47 14.31 8.35 1.11
C CYS A 47 15.16 7.30 1.85
N GLU A 48 15.37 7.49 3.15
CA GLU A 48 16.20 6.60 3.97
C GLU A 48 15.60 5.19 4.11
N GLN A 49 14.28 5.08 3.98
CA GLN A 49 13.54 3.83 4.12
C GLN A 49 13.49 2.98 2.84
N GLU A 50 14.08 3.42 1.73
CA GLU A 50 14.03 2.72 0.44
C GLU A 50 14.50 1.26 0.53
N LYS A 51 15.48 0.97 1.38
CA LYS A 51 16.00 -0.39 1.65
C LYS A 51 14.95 -1.38 2.16
N PHE A 52 13.81 -0.90 2.66
CA PHE A 52 12.68 -1.71 3.14
C PHE A 52 11.56 -1.83 2.11
N PHE A 53 11.65 -1.14 0.98
CA PHE A 53 10.60 -1.17 -0.02
C PHE A 53 10.41 -2.57 -0.60
N VAL A 54 9.18 -2.85 -0.99
CA VAL A 54 8.79 -4.16 -1.53
C VAL A 54 9.22 -4.25 -2.98
N SER A 55 9.82 -5.36 -3.39
CA SER A 55 10.26 -5.54 -4.77
C SER A 55 9.11 -5.38 -5.76
N ASN A 56 9.38 -4.65 -6.86
CA ASN A 56 8.45 -4.53 -7.98
C ASN A 56 8.43 -5.84 -8.76
N VAL A 57 7.25 -6.43 -8.92
CA VAL A 57 7.05 -7.63 -9.74
C VAL A 57 6.20 -7.25 -10.94
N ASP A 58 6.77 -7.41 -12.13
CA ASP A 58 6.01 -7.25 -13.36
C ASP A 58 5.01 -8.42 -13.53
N PHE A 59 3.73 -8.16 -13.25
CA PHE A 59 2.65 -9.13 -13.42
C PHE A 59 2.24 -9.31 -14.88
N ASN A 60 2.69 -8.44 -15.79
CA ASN A 60 2.31 -8.46 -17.20
C ASN A 60 3.39 -9.06 -18.10
N GLY A 61 4.60 -9.32 -17.58
CA GLY A 61 5.72 -9.88 -18.31
C GLY A 61 5.51 -11.33 -18.76
N LYS A 62 6.37 -11.81 -19.67
CA LYS A 62 6.44 -13.23 -20.09
C LYS A 62 7.03 -14.07 -18.95
N ILE A 63 6.20 -14.41 -17.95
CA ILE A 63 6.59 -15.25 -16.82
C ILE A 63 6.08 -16.69 -17.01
N SER A 64 6.85 -17.67 -16.50
CA SER A 64 6.48 -19.08 -16.56
C SER A 64 5.18 -19.37 -15.79
N LYS A 65 4.52 -20.49 -16.08
CA LYS A 65 3.27 -20.90 -15.37
C LYS A 65 3.46 -20.94 -13.85
N ILE A 66 4.61 -21.42 -13.36
CA ILE A 66 4.94 -21.50 -11.93
C ILE A 66 5.09 -20.08 -11.33
N GLN A 67 5.74 -19.17 -12.06
CA GLN A 67 5.87 -17.77 -11.63
C GLN A 67 4.52 -17.04 -11.61
N LYS A 68 3.61 -17.35 -12.54
CA LYS A 68 2.23 -16.82 -12.52
C LYS A 68 1.46 -17.24 -11.28
N VAL A 69 1.57 -18.52 -10.88
CA VAL A 69 0.93 -19.03 -9.65
C VAL A 69 1.51 -18.33 -8.42
N LYS A 70 2.84 -18.22 -8.30
CA LYS A 70 3.49 -17.47 -7.19
C LYS A 70 3.09 -16.00 -7.18
N ALA A 71 3.03 -15.35 -8.34
CA ALA A 71 2.58 -13.97 -8.48
C ALA A 71 1.11 -13.80 -8.05
N GLY A 72 0.23 -14.75 -8.41
CA GLY A 72 -1.17 -14.77 -7.98
C GLY A 72 -1.32 -14.84 -6.46
N PHE A 73 -0.58 -15.72 -5.79
CA PHE A 73 -0.56 -15.76 -4.32
C PHE A 73 -0.03 -14.47 -3.71
N ARG A 74 1.00 -13.86 -4.31
CA ARG A 74 1.60 -12.61 -3.82
C ARG A 74 0.62 -11.42 -3.91
N VAL A 75 -0.29 -11.40 -4.88
CA VAL A 75 -1.34 -10.37 -4.99
C VAL A 75 -2.31 -10.41 -3.80
N LEU A 76 -2.55 -11.60 -3.25
CA LEU A 76 -3.43 -11.78 -2.08
C LEU A 76 -2.67 -11.62 -0.76
N TYR A 77 -1.41 -12.07 -0.72
CA TYR A 77 -0.63 -12.14 0.50
C TYR A 77 0.87 -11.94 0.24
N SER A 78 1.43 -10.82 0.70
CA SER A 78 2.84 -10.49 0.50
C SER A 78 3.66 -10.76 1.76
N PHE A 79 4.34 -11.91 1.81
CA PHE A 79 5.28 -12.24 2.91
C PHE A 79 6.46 -11.25 2.96
N GLU A 80 6.93 -10.79 1.80
CA GLU A 80 7.99 -9.80 1.71
C GLU A 80 7.57 -8.48 2.36
N ALA A 81 6.38 -7.96 2.01
CA ALA A 81 5.86 -6.73 2.60
C ALA A 81 5.72 -6.86 4.12
N GLN A 82 5.25 -8.02 4.63
CA GLN A 82 5.13 -8.24 6.05
C GLN A 82 6.50 -8.26 6.77
N LYS A 83 7.48 -8.94 6.20
CA LYS A 83 8.84 -8.99 6.74
C LYS A 83 9.47 -7.60 6.75
N ASN A 84 9.40 -6.90 5.62
CA ASN A 84 10.04 -5.59 5.46
C ASN A 84 9.41 -4.54 6.36
N ILE A 85 8.07 -4.49 6.44
CA ILE A 85 7.40 -3.53 7.33
C ILE A 85 7.63 -3.87 8.82
N ALA A 86 7.74 -5.15 9.19
CA ALA A 86 8.10 -5.54 10.55
C ALA A 86 9.49 -5.01 10.92
N THR A 87 10.48 -5.23 10.05
CA THR A 87 11.85 -4.73 10.26
C THR A 87 11.89 -3.20 10.34
N LEU A 88 11.13 -2.51 9.47
CA LEU A 88 11.01 -1.05 9.50
C LEU A 88 10.40 -0.57 10.83
N ILE A 89 9.32 -1.20 11.30
CA ILE A 89 8.66 -0.86 12.57
C ILE A 89 9.61 -1.05 13.76
N GLU A 90 10.37 -2.14 13.78
CA GLU A 90 11.34 -2.43 14.86
C GLU A 90 12.46 -1.39 14.92
N GLN A 91 12.93 -0.89 13.77
CA GLN A 91 13.99 0.11 13.69
C GLN A 91 13.47 1.52 13.98
N GLU A 92 12.37 1.91 13.35
CA GLU A 92 11.88 3.29 13.36
C GLU A 92 10.89 3.59 14.49
N LYS A 93 10.19 2.58 15.00
CA LYS A 93 9.20 2.67 16.10
C LYS A 93 8.16 3.78 15.86
N PRO A 94 7.40 3.73 14.76
CA PRO A 94 6.38 4.74 14.48
C PRO A 94 5.25 4.73 15.52
N ASP A 95 4.71 5.90 15.82
CA ASP A 95 3.56 6.07 16.73
C ASP A 95 2.24 5.70 16.05
N VAL A 96 2.15 5.87 14.73
CA VAL A 96 0.96 5.58 13.92
C VAL A 96 1.37 5.16 12.51
N VAL A 97 0.58 4.28 11.90
CA VAL A 97 0.72 3.89 10.50
C VAL A 97 -0.48 4.41 9.72
N HIS A 98 -0.22 5.21 8.69
CA HIS A 98 -1.25 5.69 7.78
C HIS A 98 -1.12 5.01 6.42
N ILE A 99 -2.09 4.15 6.12
CA ILE A 99 -2.13 3.37 4.88
C ILE A 99 -2.98 4.14 3.85
N ASN A 100 -2.43 4.26 2.64
CA ASN A 100 -3.12 4.81 1.48
C ASN A 100 -3.42 3.69 0.46
N LEU A 101 -2.71 3.61 -0.64
CA LEU A 101 -2.92 2.61 -1.68
C LEU A 101 -1.91 1.46 -1.52
N VAL A 102 -2.39 0.22 -1.30
CA VAL A 102 -1.51 -0.94 -1.02
C VAL A 102 -1.78 -2.17 -1.91
N HIS A 103 -2.64 -2.01 -2.94
CA HIS A 103 -3.08 -3.16 -3.73
C HIS A 103 -1.94 -3.79 -4.55
N ARG A 104 -2.01 -5.12 -4.70
CA ARG A 104 -1.17 -6.02 -5.50
C ARG A 104 0.24 -6.29 -4.96
N HIS A 105 1.06 -5.28 -4.61
CA HIS A 105 2.45 -5.47 -4.22
C HIS A 105 2.64 -5.54 -2.70
N ILE A 106 2.09 -4.58 -1.98
CA ILE A 106 2.18 -4.50 -0.51
C ILE A 106 1.11 -5.39 0.12
N THR A 107 -0.13 -5.30 -0.35
CA THR A 107 -1.34 -5.99 0.11
C THR A 107 -1.80 -5.63 1.53
N LEU A 108 -3.06 -5.89 1.82
CA LEU A 108 -3.63 -5.70 3.17
C LEU A 108 -3.06 -6.65 4.24
N SER A 109 -2.21 -7.62 3.81
CA SER A 109 -1.56 -8.54 4.75
C SER A 109 -0.67 -7.84 5.78
N ILE A 110 -0.17 -6.63 5.47
CA ILE A 110 0.62 -5.82 6.40
C ILE A 110 -0.16 -5.39 7.65
N ILE A 111 -1.49 -5.23 7.54
CA ILE A 111 -2.35 -4.84 8.67
C ILE A 111 -2.19 -5.82 9.83
N ARG A 112 -2.17 -7.12 9.53
CA ARG A 112 -1.96 -8.16 10.56
C ARG A 112 -0.60 -8.01 11.24
N THR A 113 0.43 -7.65 10.48
CA THR A 113 1.77 -7.44 11.02
C THR A 113 1.82 -6.20 11.91
N ILE A 114 1.29 -5.06 11.45
CA ILE A 114 1.26 -3.80 12.21
C ILE A 114 0.51 -3.99 13.54
N LYS A 115 -0.63 -4.70 13.52
CA LYS A 115 -1.43 -4.98 14.73
C LYS A 115 -0.66 -5.76 15.81
N LYS A 116 0.33 -6.59 15.45
CA LYS A 116 1.17 -7.29 16.44
C LYS A 116 2.04 -6.34 17.28
N TYR A 117 2.33 -5.16 16.75
CA TYR A 117 3.09 -4.12 17.45
C TYR A 117 2.20 -3.13 18.22
N ASN A 118 0.86 -3.36 18.24
CA ASN A 118 -0.12 -2.48 18.88
C ASN A 118 -0.09 -1.03 18.40
N ILE A 119 0.31 -0.80 17.13
CA ILE A 119 0.37 0.53 16.53
C ILE A 119 -0.99 0.86 15.93
N PRO A 120 -1.56 2.04 16.21
CA PRO A 120 -2.78 2.52 15.58
C PRO A 120 -2.64 2.61 14.06
N ILE A 121 -3.71 2.25 13.34
CA ILE A 121 -3.75 2.28 11.88
C ILE A 121 -4.83 3.25 11.43
N VAL A 122 -4.46 4.19 10.58
CA VAL A 122 -5.38 5.01 9.78
C VAL A 122 -5.34 4.48 8.35
N TYR A 123 -6.49 4.31 7.72
CA TYR A 123 -6.57 3.86 6.33
C TYR A 123 -7.42 4.84 5.50
N THR A 124 -6.79 5.51 4.53
CA THR A 124 -7.50 6.34 3.56
C THR A 124 -7.89 5.50 2.35
N VAL A 125 -9.19 5.39 2.12
CA VAL A 125 -9.75 4.66 0.98
C VAL A 125 -9.79 5.58 -0.23
N HIS A 126 -8.94 5.33 -1.22
CA HIS A 126 -8.85 6.12 -2.46
C HIS A 126 -9.73 5.55 -3.58
N ASP A 127 -10.14 4.30 -3.46
CA ASP A 127 -10.96 3.60 -4.43
C ASP A 127 -11.90 2.59 -3.76
N LEU A 128 -12.73 1.94 -4.54
CA LEU A 128 -13.72 0.99 -4.04
C LEU A 128 -13.22 -0.46 -3.95
N ASN A 129 -11.91 -0.70 -4.05
CA ASN A 129 -11.32 -2.06 -4.00
C ASN A 129 -11.70 -2.86 -2.74
N CYS A 130 -11.97 -2.18 -1.63
CA CYS A 130 -12.35 -2.84 -0.38
C CYS A 130 -13.77 -3.43 -0.39
N VAL A 131 -14.63 -2.97 -1.31
CA VAL A 131 -16.06 -3.31 -1.34
C VAL A 131 -16.55 -3.79 -2.71
N CYS A 132 -15.79 -3.57 -3.76
CA CYS A 132 -16.17 -3.92 -5.13
C CYS A 132 -15.02 -4.60 -5.89
N PRO A 133 -15.18 -5.85 -6.37
CA PRO A 133 -14.16 -6.54 -7.15
C PRO A 133 -13.74 -5.80 -8.44
N ASN A 134 -14.65 -5.02 -8.99
CA ASN A 134 -14.44 -4.16 -10.17
C ASN A 134 -13.89 -2.78 -9.81
N HIS A 135 -13.80 -2.45 -8.48
CA HIS A 135 -13.34 -1.21 -7.87
C HIS A 135 -13.97 0.11 -8.38
N GLU A 136 -14.85 0.07 -9.36
CA GLU A 136 -15.53 1.25 -9.94
C GLU A 136 -17.01 1.33 -9.55
N MET A 137 -17.62 0.21 -9.10
CA MET A 137 -19.07 0.05 -8.93
C MET A 137 -19.86 0.40 -10.19
N LEU A 138 -19.26 0.22 -11.37
CA LEU A 138 -19.83 0.50 -12.68
C LEU A 138 -19.75 -0.74 -13.57
N VAL A 139 -20.84 -1.05 -14.26
CA VAL A 139 -20.89 -2.09 -15.32
C VAL A 139 -21.64 -1.52 -16.52
N ASN A 140 -21.01 -1.52 -17.68
CA ASN A 140 -21.57 -0.98 -18.92
C ASN A 140 -22.08 0.48 -18.78
N GLY A 141 -21.34 1.32 -18.05
CA GLY A 141 -21.68 2.74 -17.84
C GLY A 141 -22.84 2.98 -16.86
N LYS A 142 -23.32 1.97 -16.15
CA LYS A 142 -24.38 2.08 -15.14
C LYS A 142 -23.85 1.69 -13.77
N VAL A 143 -24.41 2.29 -12.71
CA VAL A 143 -24.10 1.90 -11.33
C VAL A 143 -24.43 0.43 -11.14
N CYS A 144 -23.45 -0.31 -10.62
CA CYS A 144 -23.58 -1.75 -10.36
C CYS A 144 -24.00 -2.00 -8.90
N GLU A 145 -25.14 -2.66 -8.72
CA GLU A 145 -25.71 -3.03 -7.42
C GLU A 145 -25.79 -4.55 -7.25
N LEU A 146 -25.07 -5.33 -8.06
CA LEU A 146 -25.18 -6.80 -8.06
C LEU A 146 -24.85 -7.40 -6.68
N CYS A 147 -23.88 -6.84 -5.95
CA CYS A 147 -23.51 -7.33 -4.62
C CYS A 147 -24.57 -7.04 -3.54
N LEU A 148 -25.41 -6.02 -3.72
CA LEU A 148 -26.47 -5.68 -2.76
C LEU A 148 -27.62 -6.72 -2.75
N LYS A 149 -27.76 -7.45 -3.82
CA LYS A 149 -28.84 -8.46 -4.00
C LYS A 149 -28.45 -9.86 -3.57
N GLY A 150 -27.23 -10.05 -3.02
CA GLY A 150 -26.78 -11.32 -2.47
C GLY A 150 -26.59 -12.43 -3.52
N ASN A 151 -26.25 -12.09 -4.77
CA ASN A 151 -25.91 -13.05 -5.83
C ASN A 151 -24.42 -13.32 -5.86
#